data_e79a787eff479b6a53c93e7569aca8bd
#
_entry.id   e79a787eff479b6a53c93e7569aca8bd
#
_cell.length_a   1.000
_cell.length_b   1.000
_cell.length_c   1.000
_cell.angle_alpha   90.00
_cell.angle_beta   90.00
_cell.angle_gamma   90.00
#
_symmetry.space_group_name_H-M   'P 1'
#
loop_
_entity.id
_entity.type
_entity.pdbx_description
1 polymer ?
#
loop_
_entity_poly.entity_id
_entity_poly.type
_entity_poly.pdbx_seq_one_letter_code
_entity_poly.pdbx_strand_id
1 'polypeptide(L)' 'MENNDRLIRMRELSKMLSMSRANIYLLMSKGKFPKNFKLGEQLAVWRLSVIEQWINEKETGITS' A
#
# COMPACT_ATOMS: atom_id res chain seq x y z
N MET A 1 17.98 -13.00 -9.41
CA MET A 1 16.89 -12.61 -9.99
C MET A 1 16.69 -11.21 -9.72
N GLU A 2 16.07 -10.59 -10.54
CA GLU A 2 15.85 -9.36 -10.31
C GLU A 2 14.62 -9.16 -9.80
N ASN A 3 14.46 -8.34 -8.97
CA ASN A 3 13.29 -8.13 -8.29
C ASN A 3 12.93 -6.73 -8.52
N ASN A 4 11.85 -6.50 -9.20
CA ASN A 4 11.38 -5.17 -9.45
C ASN A 4 10.56 -4.62 -8.34
N ASP A 5 10.47 -5.37 -7.24
CA ASP A 5 9.69 -4.93 -6.12
C ASP A 5 10.45 -3.85 -5.39
N ARG A 6 9.86 -2.69 -5.21
CA ARG A 6 10.52 -1.64 -4.48
C ARG A 6 9.63 -1.21 -3.33
N LEU A 7 10.19 -0.44 -2.45
CA LEU A 7 9.44 0.02 -1.27
C LEU A 7 8.97 1.44 -1.51
N ILE A 8 7.75 1.72 -1.10
CA ILE A 8 7.16 3.04 -1.28
C ILE A 8 6.66 3.55 0.06
N ARG A 9 6.71 4.86 0.20
CA ARG A 9 6.30 5.51 1.43
C ARG A 9 4.93 6.14 1.23
N MET A 10 4.32 6.58 2.33
CA MET A 10 2.98 7.13 2.28
C MET A 10 2.82 8.23 1.26
N ARG A 11 3.82 9.10 1.16
CA ARG A 11 3.72 10.23 0.24
C ARG A 11 3.55 9.75 -1.20
N GLU A 12 4.38 8.81 -1.59
CA GLU A 12 4.31 8.28 -2.95
C GLU A 12 3.05 7.46 -3.14
N LEU A 13 2.69 6.67 -2.13
CA LEU A 13 1.50 5.84 -2.21
C LEU A 13 0.25 6.69 -2.37
N SER A 14 0.16 7.76 -1.60
CA SER A 14 -0.98 8.66 -1.68
C SER A 14 -1.14 9.23 -3.08
N LYS A 15 -0.02 9.62 -3.70
CA LYS A 15 -0.08 10.15 -5.04
C LYS A 15 -0.45 9.07 -6.05
N MET A 16 0.14 7.90 -5.90
CA MET A 16 -0.09 6.81 -6.84
C MET A 16 -1.56 6.38 -6.85
N LEU A 17 -2.17 6.36 -5.68
CA LEU A 17 -3.56 5.92 -5.58
C LEU A 17 -4.55 7.08 -5.67
N SER A 18 -4.07 8.31 -5.70
CA SER A 18 -4.93 9.49 -5.68
C SER A 18 -5.85 9.47 -4.48
N MET A 19 -5.32 9.04 -3.33
CA MET A 19 -6.09 8.98 -2.10
C MET A 19 -5.40 9.79 -1.04
N SER A 20 -6.17 10.37 -0.15
CA SER A 20 -5.58 11.12 0.94
C SER A 20 -4.95 10.17 1.93
N ARG A 21 -3.98 10.68 2.68
CA ARG A 21 -3.34 9.88 3.72
C ARG A 21 -4.35 9.41 4.75
N ALA A 22 -5.26 10.31 5.11
CA ALA A 22 -6.27 9.96 6.10
C ALA A 22 -7.11 8.78 5.64
N ASN A 23 -7.46 8.77 4.35
CA ASN A 23 -8.26 7.69 3.82
C ASN A 23 -7.49 6.37 3.83
N ILE A 24 -6.20 6.42 3.51
CA ILE A 24 -5.38 5.22 3.54
C ILE A 24 -5.29 4.68 4.97
N TYR A 25 -5.07 5.55 5.95
CA TYR A 25 -5.01 5.12 7.33
C TYR A 25 -6.36 4.54 7.79
N LEU A 26 -7.44 5.14 7.33
CA LEU A 26 -8.77 4.64 7.69
C LEU A 26 -8.97 3.23 7.15
N LEU A 27 -8.59 3.00 5.90
CA LEU A 27 -8.72 1.66 5.32
C LEU A 27 -7.84 0.66 6.04
N MET A 28 -6.65 1.07 6.44
CA MET A 28 -5.77 0.19 7.20
C MET A 28 -6.41 -0.19 8.53
N SER A 29 -7.02 0.77 9.20
CA SER A 29 -7.62 0.50 10.48
C SER A 29 -8.81 -0.44 10.38
N LYS A 30 -9.46 -0.46 9.22
CA LYS A 30 -10.57 -1.36 8.99
C LYS A 30 -10.15 -2.71 8.43
N GLY A 31 -8.85 -2.91 8.27
CA GLY A 31 -8.37 -4.15 7.70
C GLY A 31 -8.62 -4.29 6.22
N LYS A 32 -8.87 -3.18 5.53
CA LYS A 32 -9.19 -3.21 4.11
C LYS A 32 -8.07 -2.70 3.22
N PHE A 33 -6.91 -2.52 3.78
CA PHE A 33 -5.76 -2.04 3.02
C PHE A 33 -4.53 -2.74 3.59
N PRO A 34 -3.55 -3.07 2.75
CA PRO A 34 -2.36 -3.76 3.25
C PRO A 34 -1.65 -2.93 4.29
N LYS A 35 -1.13 -3.58 5.31
CA LYS A 35 -0.45 -2.87 6.35
C LYS A 35 0.98 -2.58 5.95
N ASN A 36 1.48 -1.44 6.40
CA ASN A 36 2.87 -1.11 6.17
C ASN A 36 3.74 -1.86 7.17
N PHE A 37 5.03 -1.82 6.95
CA PHE A 37 5.97 -2.32 7.92
C PHE A 37 7.07 -1.27 8.08
N LYS A 38 7.83 -1.36 9.13
CA LYS A 38 8.81 -0.33 9.43
C LYS A 38 10.21 -0.82 9.20
N LEU A 39 10.99 0.00 8.51
CA LEU A 39 12.41 -0.29 8.34
C LEU A 39 13.23 0.31 9.47
N GLY A 40 12.70 1.32 10.13
CA GLY A 40 13.33 1.95 11.25
C GLY A 40 12.26 2.51 12.12
N GLU A 41 12.65 3.36 13.05
CA GLU A 41 11.68 3.86 14.01
C GLU A 41 10.56 4.65 13.37
N GLN A 42 10.87 5.41 12.33
CA GLN A 42 9.86 6.26 11.75
C GLN A 42 9.75 6.10 10.25
N LEU A 43 10.23 4.99 9.70
CA LEU A 43 10.19 4.79 8.28
C LEU A 43 9.27 3.64 7.96
N ALA A 44 8.02 3.97 7.66
CA ALA A 44 7.01 2.98 7.32
C ALA A 44 6.88 2.91 5.82
N VAL A 45 6.88 1.70 5.28
CA VAL A 45 6.85 1.50 3.84
C VAL A 45 5.95 0.34 3.49
N TRP A 46 5.62 0.24 2.21
CA TRP A 46 4.91 -0.90 1.67
C TRP A 46 5.73 -1.45 0.52
N ARG A 47 5.59 -2.73 0.25
CA ARG A 47 6.17 -3.28 -0.96
C ARG A 47 5.25 -2.95 -2.11
N LEU A 48 5.83 -2.50 -3.21
CA LEU A 48 5.04 -2.12 -4.37
C LEU A 48 4.21 -3.30 -4.88
N SER A 49 4.78 -4.50 -4.85
CA SER A 49 4.05 -5.68 -5.33
C SER A 49 2.77 -5.91 -4.53
N VAL A 50 2.82 -5.65 -3.23
CA VAL A 50 1.63 -5.83 -2.39
C VAL A 50 0.56 -4.82 -2.76
N ILE A 51 0.97 -3.58 -3.03
CA ILE A 51 0.02 -2.56 -3.42
C ILE A 51 -0.57 -2.86 -4.79
N GLU A 52 0.26 -3.34 -5.72
CA GLU A 52 -0.23 -3.68 -7.04
C GLU A 52 -1.24 -4.82 -6.97
N GLN A 53 -0.99 -5.79 -6.10
CA GLN A 53 -1.93 -6.88 -5.94
C GLN A 53 -3.26 -6.37 -5.38
N TRP A 54 -3.20 -5.45 -4.41
CA TRP A 54 -4.41 -4.88 -3.84
C TRP A 54 -5.21 -4.14 -4.92
N ILE A 55 -4.54 -3.37 -5.76
CA ILE A 55 -5.21 -2.65 -6.84
C ILE A 55 -5.84 -3.64 -7.81
N ASN A 56 -5.11 -4.69 -8.13
CA ASN A 56 -5.61 -5.68 -9.07
C ASN A 56 -6.86 -6.37 -8.54
N GLU A 57 -6.88 -6.66 -7.24
CA GLU A 57 -8.05 -7.27 -6.64
C GLU A 57 -9.25 -6.34 -6.68
N LYS A 58 -9.02 -5.04 -6.47
CA LYS A 58 -10.12 -4.10 -6.54
C LYS A 58 -10.62 -3.94 -7.96
N GLU A 59 -9.70 -3.95 -8.91
CA GLU A 59 -10.06 -3.76 -10.29
C GLU A 59 -10.87 -4.93 -10.83
N THR A 60 -10.52 -6.14 -10.41
CA THR A 60 -11.22 -7.32 -10.90
C THR A 60 -12.46 -7.63 -10.09
N GLY A 61 -12.66 -6.93 -9.00
CA GLY A 61 -13.82 -7.19 -8.16
C GLY A 61 -13.65 -8.36 -7.21
N ILE A 62 -12.46 -8.95 -7.17
CA ILE A 62 -12.22 -10.04 -6.25
C ILE A 62 -11.82 -9.44 -4.93
N THR A 63 -12.62 -9.65 -3.92
CA THR A 63 -12.28 -9.12 -2.62
C THR A 63 -12.32 -10.23 -1.65
N SER A 64 -11.53 -10.14 -0.67
CA SER A 64 -11.52 -11.16 0.36
C SER A 64 -12.10 -10.66 1.65
#